data_41d9cc42d8e2d83a63e87545b983d2a7
#
_entry.id   41d9cc42d8e2d83a63e87545b983d2a7
#
_cell.length_a   1.000
_cell.length_b   1.000
_cell.length_c   1.000
_cell.angle_alpha   90.00
_cell.angle_beta   90.00
_cell.angle_gamma   90.00
#
_symmetry.space_group_name_H-M   'P 1'
#
loop_
_entity.id
_entity.type
_entity.pdbx_description
1 polymer ?
#
loop_
_entity_poly.entity_id
_entity_poly.type
_entity_poly.pdbx_seq_one_letter_code
_entity_poly.pdbx_strand_id
1 'polypeptide(L)'
;NYDTSDDSTNMAPVGILIGGEELHNNHHAFPTAAKFSLKPWEFDIGWLYIKIFSAIGQVNVKRLAPKTIVNTPGDTLDSEIGYALLRSKLTVITNYTKNVLSPLMKQESKEANNDFKNLLKHSKSSLVREPHRISNQETITLDEIFKKSSALKTAYRLKNKLFDILHSRNLKHESFLETINAWRDEAQKEGIE
;
A
#
# COMPACT_ATOMS: atom_id res chain seq x y z
N ASN A 1 1.50 5.80 -9.62
CA ASN A 1 0.50 5.16 -10.47
C ASN A 1 -0.07 3.95 -9.77
N TYR A 2 -1.29 3.58 -10.12
CA TYR A 2 -1.97 2.36 -9.70
C TYR A 2 -1.69 1.24 -10.72
N ASP A 3 -1.87 -0.01 -10.29
CA ASP A 3 -1.78 -1.18 -11.16
C ASP A 3 -3.10 -1.29 -11.94
N THR A 4 -3.06 -0.97 -13.23
CA THR A 4 -4.20 -1.01 -14.15
C THR A 4 -3.96 -2.08 -15.21
N SER A 5 -5.02 -2.57 -15.85
CA SER A 5 -4.94 -3.59 -16.90
C SER A 5 -4.35 -3.06 -18.22
N ASP A 6 -4.25 -1.76 -18.34
CA ASP A 6 -3.62 -1.01 -19.42
C ASP A 6 -2.36 -0.31 -18.87
N ASP A 7 -1.45 0.08 -19.71
CA ASP A 7 -0.22 0.79 -19.33
C ASP A 7 -0.46 2.29 -19.07
N SER A 8 -1.65 2.67 -18.58
CA SER A 8 -2.00 4.07 -18.31
C SER A 8 -1.07 4.69 -17.27
N THR A 9 -0.70 5.94 -17.48
CA THR A 9 0.15 6.72 -16.57
C THR A 9 -0.43 8.09 -16.30
N ASN A 10 -0.17 8.65 -15.11
CA ASN A 10 -0.50 10.04 -14.83
C ASN A 10 0.60 10.95 -15.40
N MET A 11 0.22 12.02 -16.06
CA MET A 11 1.09 13.05 -16.63
C MET A 11 0.97 14.35 -15.83
N ALA A 12 1.56 14.40 -14.64
CA ALA A 12 1.66 15.65 -13.89
C ALA A 12 2.90 16.46 -14.34
N PRO A 13 2.83 17.81 -14.44
CA PRO A 13 1.80 18.75 -13.98
C PRO A 13 0.96 19.40 -15.09
N VAL A 14 0.76 18.78 -16.23
CA VAL A 14 0.28 19.39 -17.48
C VAL A 14 -1.25 19.40 -17.60
N GLY A 15 -1.98 19.01 -16.57
CA GLY A 15 -3.40 18.73 -16.59
C GLY A 15 -4.32 19.86 -17.02
N ILE A 16 -3.99 21.10 -16.69
CA ILE A 16 -4.76 22.27 -17.09
C ILE A 16 -4.77 22.43 -18.63
N LEU A 17 -3.69 22.03 -19.29
CA LEU A 17 -3.52 22.16 -20.74
C LEU A 17 -4.24 21.06 -21.52
N ILE A 18 -4.45 19.90 -20.92
CA ILE A 18 -5.06 18.72 -21.55
C ILE A 18 -6.46 18.40 -21.00
N GLY A 19 -7.09 19.37 -20.33
CA GLY A 19 -8.50 19.29 -19.94
C GLY A 19 -8.82 18.30 -18.81
N GLY A 20 -7.82 17.89 -18.00
CA GLY A 20 -8.02 16.99 -16.87
C GLY A 20 -7.57 15.53 -17.12
N GLU A 21 -7.03 15.23 -18.29
CA GLU A 21 -6.54 13.88 -18.64
C GLU A 21 -5.20 13.51 -18.00
N GLU A 22 -4.59 14.41 -17.24
CA GLU A 22 -3.32 14.16 -16.54
C GLU A 22 -3.40 13.07 -15.48
N LEU A 23 -4.59 12.80 -14.95
CA LEU A 23 -4.84 11.78 -13.94
C LEU A 23 -5.40 10.49 -14.57
N HIS A 24 -4.98 10.18 -15.77
CA HIS A 24 -5.48 9.08 -16.59
C HIS A 24 -5.34 7.71 -15.91
N ASN A 25 -4.21 7.44 -15.28
CA ASN A 25 -4.03 6.21 -14.48
C ASN A 25 -4.99 6.16 -13.28
N ASN A 26 -5.24 7.27 -12.59
CA ASN A 26 -6.19 7.32 -11.48
C ASN A 26 -7.62 7.05 -11.98
N HIS A 27 -7.99 7.63 -13.16
CA HIS A 27 -9.27 7.37 -13.81
C HIS A 27 -9.44 5.88 -14.14
N HIS A 28 -8.46 5.26 -14.78
CA HIS A 28 -8.50 3.83 -15.10
C HIS A 28 -8.50 2.93 -13.86
N ALA A 29 -7.82 3.35 -12.79
CA ALA A 29 -7.86 2.62 -11.53
C ALA A 29 -9.25 2.67 -10.87
N PHE A 30 -9.96 3.80 -10.96
CA PHE A 30 -11.27 4.02 -10.33
C PHE A 30 -12.26 4.68 -11.29
N PRO A 31 -12.70 3.98 -12.36
CA PRO A 31 -13.45 4.57 -13.46
C PRO A 31 -14.83 5.11 -13.06
N THR A 32 -15.39 4.67 -11.93
CA THR A 32 -16.68 5.13 -11.42
C THR A 32 -16.57 6.28 -10.42
N ALA A 33 -15.36 6.71 -10.06
CA ALA A 33 -15.14 7.79 -9.13
C ALA A 33 -15.32 9.15 -9.81
N ALA A 34 -16.02 10.07 -9.15
CA ALA A 34 -16.21 11.44 -9.64
C ALA A 34 -14.97 12.31 -9.45
N LYS A 35 -14.05 11.90 -8.58
CA LYS A 35 -12.80 12.59 -8.28
C LYS A 35 -11.62 11.73 -8.71
N PHE A 36 -10.77 12.24 -9.57
CA PHE A 36 -9.57 11.58 -10.06
C PHE A 36 -8.32 11.91 -9.26
N SER A 37 -8.27 13.07 -8.60
CA SER A 37 -7.17 13.43 -7.71
C SER A 37 -7.25 12.62 -6.41
N LEU A 38 -6.31 11.70 -6.22
CA LEU A 38 -6.26 10.81 -5.05
C LEU A 38 -5.18 11.23 -4.05
N LYS A 39 -4.20 12.00 -4.49
CA LYS A 39 -3.10 12.51 -3.66
C LYS A 39 -3.24 14.03 -3.47
N PRO A 40 -2.73 14.59 -2.35
CA PRO A 40 -2.91 16.01 -2.01
C PRO A 40 -2.32 17.00 -3.02
N TRP A 41 -1.32 16.57 -3.80
CA TRP A 41 -0.63 17.41 -4.80
C TRP A 41 -1.18 17.25 -6.21
N GLU A 42 -2.17 16.37 -6.41
CA GLU A 42 -2.82 16.18 -7.71
C GLU A 42 -3.91 17.24 -7.87
N PHE A 43 -3.82 18.03 -8.95
CA PHE A 43 -4.85 18.96 -9.32
C PHE A 43 -5.85 18.26 -10.26
N ASP A 44 -7.13 18.42 -10.03
CA ASP A 44 -8.23 17.81 -10.78
C ASP A 44 -9.23 18.89 -11.16
N ILE A 45 -9.14 19.35 -12.41
CA ILE A 45 -10.01 20.42 -12.90
C ILE A 45 -11.46 19.96 -13.02
N GLY A 46 -11.69 18.70 -13.39
CA GLY A 46 -13.03 18.10 -13.47
C GLY A 46 -13.71 18.10 -12.10
N TRP A 47 -12.96 17.68 -11.07
CA TRP A 47 -13.45 17.73 -9.70
C TRP A 47 -13.74 19.14 -9.22
N LEU A 48 -12.94 20.13 -9.61
CA LEU A 48 -13.22 21.54 -9.30
C LEU A 48 -14.57 21.98 -9.84
N TYR A 49 -14.87 21.69 -11.10
CA TYR A 49 -16.16 21.98 -11.71
C TYR A 49 -17.31 21.25 -11.01
N ILE A 50 -17.14 19.95 -10.73
CA ILE A 50 -18.14 19.17 -10.00
C ILE A 50 -18.45 19.81 -8.64
N LYS A 51 -17.44 20.27 -7.91
CA LYS A 51 -17.63 20.97 -6.62
C LYS A 51 -18.40 22.28 -6.77
N ILE A 52 -18.08 23.10 -7.78
CA ILE A 52 -18.79 24.37 -8.06
C ILE A 52 -20.27 24.09 -8.34
N PHE A 53 -20.57 23.16 -9.26
CA PHE A 53 -21.94 22.83 -9.63
C PHE A 53 -22.70 22.13 -8.49
N SER A 54 -22.01 21.36 -7.66
CA SER A 54 -22.61 20.77 -6.46
C SER A 54 -22.96 21.82 -5.43
N ALA A 55 -22.15 22.86 -5.26
CA ALA A 55 -22.41 23.94 -4.31
C ALA A 55 -23.66 24.76 -4.67
N ILE A 56 -23.99 24.87 -5.97
CA ILE A 56 -25.22 25.51 -6.46
C ILE A 56 -26.39 24.53 -6.65
N GLY A 57 -26.24 23.27 -6.20
CA GLY A 57 -27.31 22.28 -6.21
C GLY A 57 -27.59 21.62 -7.56
N GLN A 58 -26.77 21.84 -8.58
CA GLN A 58 -26.98 21.29 -9.93
C GLN A 58 -26.42 19.86 -10.11
N VAL A 59 -25.46 19.44 -9.26
CA VAL A 59 -24.79 18.15 -9.36
C VAL A 59 -24.73 17.47 -8.01
N ASN A 60 -25.06 16.18 -7.99
CA ASN A 60 -24.87 15.30 -6.82
C ASN A 60 -23.75 14.29 -7.08
N VAL A 61 -22.74 14.26 -6.22
CA VAL A 61 -21.65 13.30 -6.28
C VAL A 61 -22.15 11.93 -5.80
N LYS A 62 -22.20 10.95 -6.70
CA LYS A 62 -22.68 9.60 -6.39
C LYS A 62 -21.60 8.72 -5.77
N ARG A 63 -20.33 8.83 -6.22
CA ARG A 63 -19.26 7.94 -5.80
C ARG A 63 -17.91 8.66 -5.80
N LEU A 64 -17.12 8.37 -4.78
CA LEU A 64 -15.69 8.74 -4.68
C LEU A 64 -14.86 7.46 -4.68
N ALA A 65 -13.57 7.56 -5.04
CA ALA A 65 -12.66 6.44 -4.91
C ALA A 65 -12.55 6.00 -3.44
N PRO A 66 -12.60 4.70 -3.15
CA PRO A 66 -12.48 4.20 -1.79
C PRO A 66 -11.11 4.55 -1.22
N LYS A 67 -11.06 4.91 0.06
CA LYS A 67 -9.81 5.12 0.77
C LYS A 67 -9.16 3.76 1.03
N THR A 68 -7.90 3.60 0.64
CA THR A 68 -7.11 2.38 0.91
C THR A 68 -6.67 2.24 2.37
N ILE A 69 -6.99 3.23 3.21
CA ILE A 69 -6.64 3.23 4.63
C ILE A 69 -7.86 2.75 5.42
N VAL A 70 -7.79 1.54 5.93
CA VAL A 70 -8.75 1.01 6.92
C VAL A 70 -8.23 1.46 8.28
N ASN A 71 -8.79 2.55 8.80
CA ASN A 71 -8.33 3.13 10.07
C ASN A 71 -9.10 2.61 11.29
N THR A 72 -10.09 1.73 11.10
CA THR A 72 -10.94 1.29 12.21
C THR A 72 -10.70 -0.19 12.52
N PRO A 73 -10.20 -0.54 13.71
CA PRO A 73 -10.17 -1.92 14.16
C PRO A 73 -11.59 -2.50 14.16
N GLY A 74 -11.79 -3.59 13.43
CA GLY A 74 -13.09 -4.27 13.37
C GLY A 74 -13.92 -4.05 12.11
N ASP A 75 -13.58 -3.09 11.23
CA ASP A 75 -14.25 -2.97 9.93
C ASP A 75 -13.92 -4.18 9.04
N THR A 76 -14.95 -4.85 8.56
CA THR A 76 -14.79 -5.88 7.52
C THR A 76 -14.41 -5.21 6.20
N LEU A 77 -13.39 -5.73 5.54
CA LEU A 77 -13.03 -5.28 4.21
C LEU A 77 -14.15 -5.65 3.24
N ASP A 78 -14.81 -4.63 2.70
CA ASP A 78 -15.80 -4.82 1.65
C ASP A 78 -15.15 -5.01 0.26
N SER A 79 -15.98 -5.33 -0.73
CA SER A 79 -15.51 -5.55 -2.09
C SER A 79 -14.81 -4.34 -2.70
N GLU A 80 -15.25 -3.11 -2.39
CA GLU A 80 -14.67 -1.89 -2.95
C GLU A 80 -13.27 -1.63 -2.40
N ILE A 81 -13.09 -1.84 -1.10
CA ILE A 81 -11.77 -1.76 -0.43
C ILE A 81 -10.84 -2.85 -0.99
N GLY A 82 -11.34 -4.08 -1.17
CA GLY A 82 -10.58 -5.17 -1.76
C GLY A 82 -10.04 -4.83 -3.16
N TYR A 83 -10.87 -4.27 -4.04
CA TYR A 83 -10.41 -3.79 -5.35
C TYR A 83 -9.39 -2.66 -5.25
N ALA A 84 -9.57 -1.72 -4.32
CA ALA A 84 -8.62 -0.64 -4.09
C ALA A 84 -7.25 -1.17 -3.63
N LEU A 85 -7.22 -2.15 -2.74
CA LEU A 85 -5.98 -2.82 -2.29
C LEU A 85 -5.26 -3.50 -3.45
N LEU A 86 -5.98 -4.27 -4.29
CA LEU A 86 -5.41 -4.93 -5.46
C LEU A 86 -4.83 -3.95 -6.48
N ARG A 87 -5.43 -2.78 -6.65
CA ARG A 87 -4.93 -1.74 -7.57
C ARG A 87 -3.79 -0.90 -6.99
N SER A 88 -3.62 -0.91 -5.67
CA SER A 88 -2.60 -0.12 -4.95
C SER A 88 -1.51 -0.95 -4.28
N LYS A 89 -1.22 -2.15 -4.77
CA LYS A 89 -0.28 -3.13 -4.20
C LYS A 89 1.04 -2.51 -3.73
N LEU A 90 1.70 -1.74 -4.60
CA LEU A 90 2.97 -1.09 -4.27
C LEU A 90 2.82 -0.08 -3.13
N THR A 91 1.72 0.67 -3.11
CA THR A 91 1.43 1.64 -2.04
C THR A 91 1.18 0.92 -0.71
N VAL A 92 0.45 -0.19 -0.73
CA VAL A 92 0.16 -1.00 0.47
C VAL A 92 1.46 -1.54 1.07
N ILE A 93 2.32 -2.17 0.28
CA ILE A 93 3.62 -2.69 0.73
C ILE A 93 4.55 -1.57 1.21
N THR A 94 4.55 -0.43 0.53
CA THR A 94 5.34 0.75 0.93
C THR A 94 4.84 1.30 2.27
N ASN A 95 3.54 1.39 2.48
CA ASN A 95 2.95 1.85 3.73
C ASN A 95 3.26 0.87 4.88
N TYR A 96 3.15 -0.43 4.66
CA TYR A 96 3.56 -1.43 5.65
C TYR A 96 5.03 -1.27 6.03
N THR A 97 5.90 -1.12 5.05
CA THR A 97 7.33 -0.89 5.29
C THR A 97 7.60 0.37 6.09
N LYS A 98 6.90 1.47 5.75
CA LYS A 98 7.08 2.78 6.40
C LYS A 98 6.52 2.79 7.82
N ASN A 99 5.36 2.20 8.04
CA ASN A 99 4.61 2.32 9.29
C ASN A 99 4.90 1.18 10.28
N VAL A 100 5.36 0.02 9.81
CA VAL A 100 5.66 -1.15 10.64
C VAL A 100 7.17 -1.44 10.67
N LEU A 101 7.76 -1.82 9.54
CA LEU A 101 9.16 -2.27 9.53
C LEU A 101 10.14 -1.16 9.91
N SER A 102 9.97 0.06 9.37
CA SER A 102 10.93 1.15 9.62
C SER A 102 10.94 1.64 11.07
N PRO A 103 9.80 1.82 11.76
CA PRO A 103 9.78 2.13 13.19
C PRO A 103 10.38 1.02 14.04
N LEU A 104 10.03 -0.25 13.75
CA LEU A 104 10.54 -1.40 14.47
C LEU A 104 12.07 -1.54 14.34
N MET A 105 12.62 -1.38 13.13
CA MET A 105 14.06 -1.34 12.92
C MET A 105 14.75 -0.23 13.72
N LYS A 106 14.11 0.96 13.82
CA LYS A 106 14.64 2.07 14.61
C LYS A 106 14.63 1.75 16.10
N GLN A 107 13.58 1.10 16.59
CA GLN A 107 13.47 0.68 17.98
C GLN A 107 14.54 -0.34 18.32
N GLU A 108 14.65 -1.42 17.57
CA GLU A 108 15.67 -2.46 17.72
C GLU A 108 17.10 -1.89 17.67
N SER A 109 17.32 -0.92 16.75
CA SER A 109 18.60 -0.25 16.63
C SER A 109 18.97 0.61 17.85
N LYS A 110 18.01 1.12 18.63
CA LYS A 110 18.30 1.93 19.82
C LYS A 110 18.85 1.07 20.97
N GLU A 111 18.29 -0.12 21.12
CA GLU A 111 18.62 -1.06 22.21
C GLU A 111 19.79 -1.98 21.86
N ALA A 112 20.24 -1.97 20.60
CA ALA A 112 21.24 -2.88 20.05
C ALA A 112 22.68 -2.47 20.40
N ASN A 113 23.56 -3.48 20.46
CA ASN A 113 25.02 -3.26 20.43
C ASN A 113 25.47 -2.78 19.04
N ASN A 114 26.72 -2.28 18.93
CA ASN A 114 27.25 -1.71 17.70
C ASN A 114 27.24 -2.68 16.51
N ASP A 115 27.49 -3.98 16.77
CA ASP A 115 27.53 -5.00 15.72
C ASP A 115 26.15 -5.21 15.11
N PHE A 116 25.10 -5.29 15.96
CA PHE A 116 23.73 -5.46 15.48
C PHE A 116 23.20 -4.18 14.79
N LYS A 117 23.59 -2.98 15.26
CA LYS A 117 23.30 -1.72 14.57
C LYS A 117 23.86 -1.69 13.16
N ASN A 118 25.12 -2.09 13.01
CA ASN A 118 25.77 -2.17 11.70
C ASN A 118 25.08 -3.20 10.80
N LEU A 119 24.75 -4.36 11.34
CA LEU A 119 24.01 -5.40 10.60
C LEU A 119 22.67 -4.90 10.09
N LEU A 120 21.86 -4.26 10.95
CA LEU A 120 20.58 -3.65 10.57
C LEU A 120 20.72 -2.56 9.50
N LYS A 121 21.74 -1.70 9.62
CA LYS A 121 22.01 -0.64 8.66
C LYS A 121 22.32 -1.20 7.27
N HIS A 122 23.16 -2.21 7.17
CA HIS A 122 23.52 -2.84 5.89
C HIS A 122 22.36 -3.65 5.27
N SER A 123 21.53 -4.27 6.11
CA SER A 123 20.42 -5.12 5.66
C SER A 123 19.10 -4.37 5.46
N LYS A 124 19.08 -3.05 5.65
CA LYS A 124 17.85 -2.25 5.51
C LYS A 124 17.20 -2.40 4.13
N SER A 125 18.00 -2.39 3.07
CA SER A 125 17.50 -2.56 1.70
C SER A 125 16.88 -3.94 1.50
N SER A 126 17.47 -4.99 2.05
CA SER A 126 17.00 -6.37 1.91
C SER A 126 15.70 -6.62 2.70
N LEU A 127 15.55 -6.00 3.88
CA LEU A 127 14.30 -6.07 4.65
C LEU A 127 13.12 -5.40 3.94
N VAL A 128 13.38 -4.35 3.16
CA VAL A 128 12.35 -3.59 2.43
C VAL A 128 12.02 -4.22 1.09
N ARG A 129 13.01 -4.83 0.44
CA ARG A 129 12.92 -5.36 -0.93
C ARG A 129 11.88 -6.48 -1.05
N GLU A 130 11.44 -6.72 -2.26
CA GLU A 130 10.56 -7.82 -2.64
C GLU A 130 11.26 -9.17 -2.43
N PRO A 131 10.55 -10.22 -1.94
CA PRO A 131 11.18 -11.49 -1.56
C PRO A 131 12.00 -12.15 -2.69
N HIS A 132 11.48 -12.11 -3.92
CA HIS A 132 12.13 -12.74 -5.07
C HIS A 132 13.38 -12.01 -5.60
N ARG A 133 13.68 -10.82 -5.06
CA ARG A 133 14.87 -10.03 -5.42
C ARG A 133 15.98 -10.12 -4.38
N ILE A 134 15.83 -11.01 -3.40
CA ILE A 134 16.81 -11.19 -2.32
C ILE A 134 17.76 -12.31 -2.72
N SER A 135 19.06 -12.04 -2.66
CA SER A 135 20.11 -13.04 -2.93
C SER A 135 20.28 -14.01 -1.77
N ASN A 136 20.93 -15.17 -2.03
CA ASN A 136 21.22 -16.13 -0.99
C ASN A 136 22.08 -15.56 0.15
N GLN A 137 23.03 -14.67 -0.16
CA GLN A 137 23.87 -14.02 0.84
C GLN A 137 23.05 -13.07 1.73
N GLU A 138 22.12 -12.31 1.15
CA GLU A 138 21.19 -11.44 1.90
C GLU A 138 20.26 -12.27 2.80
N THR A 139 19.83 -13.43 2.37
CA THR A 139 19.00 -14.35 3.17
C THR A 139 19.74 -14.81 4.42
N ILE A 140 21.01 -15.18 4.29
CA ILE A 140 21.85 -15.57 5.45
C ILE A 140 21.95 -14.41 6.46
N THR A 141 22.18 -13.20 5.95
CA THR A 141 22.27 -12.01 6.80
C THR A 141 20.93 -11.68 7.49
N LEU A 142 19.82 -11.87 6.78
CA LEU A 142 18.47 -11.70 7.37
C LEU A 142 18.21 -12.74 8.46
N ASP A 143 18.64 -13.99 8.28
CA ASP A 143 18.51 -15.04 9.29
C ASP A 143 19.26 -14.71 10.58
N GLU A 144 20.44 -14.09 10.48
CA GLU A 144 21.17 -13.59 11.65
C GLU A 144 20.40 -12.50 12.40
N ILE A 145 19.76 -11.59 11.68
CA ILE A 145 18.89 -10.55 12.26
C ILE A 145 17.70 -11.20 12.97
N PHE A 146 17.05 -12.17 12.33
CA PHE A 146 15.86 -12.85 12.86
C PHE A 146 16.15 -13.74 14.06
N LYS A 147 17.38 -14.24 14.23
CA LYS A 147 17.83 -14.90 15.45
C LYS A 147 17.94 -13.94 16.64
N LYS A 148 18.21 -12.64 16.38
CA LYS A 148 18.39 -11.61 17.41
C LYS A 148 17.11 -10.83 17.71
N SER A 149 16.18 -10.71 16.75
CA SER A 149 14.91 -10.01 16.91
C SER A 149 13.75 -10.83 16.35
N SER A 150 12.94 -11.39 17.24
CA SER A 150 11.71 -12.11 16.90
C SER A 150 10.67 -11.16 16.30
N ALA A 151 10.63 -9.91 16.77
CA ALA A 151 9.71 -8.89 16.29
C ALA A 151 9.97 -8.56 14.81
N LEU A 152 11.23 -8.35 14.43
CA LEU A 152 11.59 -8.13 13.01
C LEU A 152 11.30 -9.36 12.15
N LYS A 153 11.52 -10.58 12.68
CA LYS A 153 11.16 -11.81 11.98
C LYS A 153 9.67 -11.88 11.69
N THR A 154 8.83 -11.60 12.68
CA THR A 154 7.38 -11.60 12.54
C THR A 154 6.91 -10.54 11.54
N ALA A 155 7.37 -9.30 11.69
CA ALA A 155 7.01 -8.23 10.77
C ALA A 155 7.44 -8.51 9.33
N TYR A 156 8.63 -9.08 9.12
CA TYR A 156 9.11 -9.46 7.80
C TYR A 156 8.29 -10.61 7.19
N ARG A 157 7.95 -11.63 7.97
CA ARG A 157 7.09 -12.74 7.56
C ARG A 157 5.71 -12.24 7.12
N LEU A 158 5.10 -11.34 7.91
CA LEU A 158 3.81 -10.75 7.58
C LEU A 158 3.87 -9.87 6.33
N LYS A 159 4.96 -9.09 6.12
CA LYS A 159 5.19 -8.35 4.87
C LYS A 159 5.20 -9.27 3.66
N ASN A 160 5.95 -10.37 3.74
CA ASN A 160 6.07 -11.30 2.61
C ASN A 160 4.73 -12.00 2.34
N LYS A 161 4.01 -12.43 3.38
CA LYS A 161 2.67 -12.99 3.23
C LYS A 161 1.69 -12.00 2.59
N LEU A 162 1.72 -10.73 2.99
CA LEU A 162 0.94 -9.67 2.37
C LEU A 162 1.31 -9.48 0.90
N PHE A 163 2.60 -9.49 0.58
CA PHE A 163 3.09 -9.42 -0.79
C PHE A 163 2.54 -10.57 -1.64
N ASP A 164 2.60 -11.80 -1.16
CA ASP A 164 2.12 -12.99 -1.87
C ASP A 164 0.59 -12.92 -2.10
N ILE A 165 -0.19 -12.48 -1.11
CA ILE A 165 -1.63 -12.29 -1.23
C ILE A 165 -1.95 -11.27 -2.33
N LEU A 166 -1.28 -10.11 -2.32
CA LEU A 166 -1.52 -9.03 -3.27
C LEU A 166 -1.09 -9.39 -4.70
N HIS A 167 -0.10 -10.29 -4.89
CA HIS A 167 0.43 -10.71 -6.19
C HIS A 167 -0.12 -12.05 -6.67
N SER A 168 -1.01 -12.68 -5.91
CA SER A 168 -1.66 -13.92 -6.34
C SER A 168 -2.57 -13.67 -7.54
N ARG A 169 -2.26 -14.32 -8.67
CA ARG A 169 -3.04 -14.20 -9.92
C ARG A 169 -4.32 -15.04 -9.95
N ASN A 170 -4.43 -16.04 -9.08
CA ASN A 170 -5.45 -17.08 -9.15
C ASN A 170 -6.57 -16.95 -8.10
N LEU A 171 -6.50 -15.95 -7.22
CA LEU A 171 -7.53 -15.75 -6.20
C LEU A 171 -8.76 -15.08 -6.82
N LYS A 172 -9.92 -15.74 -6.69
CA LYS A 172 -11.20 -15.08 -6.89
C LYS A 172 -11.35 -13.96 -5.87
N HIS A 173 -12.09 -12.91 -6.21
CA HIS A 173 -12.23 -11.73 -5.36
C HIS A 173 -12.72 -12.05 -3.92
N GLU A 174 -13.68 -12.95 -3.78
CA GLU A 174 -14.17 -13.40 -2.47
C GLU A 174 -13.07 -14.07 -1.64
N SER A 175 -12.32 -15.00 -2.24
CA SER A 175 -11.19 -15.67 -1.58
C SER A 175 -10.05 -14.69 -1.24
N PHE A 176 -9.88 -13.64 -2.04
CA PHE A 176 -8.93 -12.56 -1.71
C PHE A 176 -9.34 -11.83 -0.44
N LEU A 177 -10.63 -11.45 -0.32
CA LEU A 177 -11.14 -10.75 0.87
C LEU A 177 -11.01 -11.61 2.13
N GLU A 178 -11.32 -12.90 2.05
CA GLU A 178 -11.13 -13.83 3.16
C GLU A 178 -9.65 -13.92 3.57
N THR A 179 -8.76 -14.06 2.59
CA THR A 179 -7.33 -14.22 2.83
C THR A 179 -6.71 -12.96 3.44
N ILE A 180 -7.09 -11.77 2.96
CA ILE A 180 -6.58 -10.51 3.50
C ILE A 180 -7.13 -10.21 4.90
N ASN A 181 -8.39 -10.57 5.18
CA ASN A 181 -8.95 -10.48 6.54
C ASN A 181 -8.22 -11.44 7.50
N ALA A 182 -7.98 -12.69 7.11
CA ALA A 182 -7.22 -13.65 7.91
C ALA A 182 -5.77 -13.15 8.17
N TRP A 183 -5.13 -12.53 7.18
CA TRP A 183 -3.83 -11.90 7.35
C TRP A 183 -3.88 -10.75 8.37
N ARG A 184 -4.91 -9.90 8.31
CA ARG A 184 -5.10 -8.81 9.26
C ARG A 184 -5.27 -9.32 10.69
N ASP A 185 -6.11 -10.34 10.88
CA ASP A 185 -6.37 -10.94 12.19
C ASP A 185 -5.09 -11.59 12.77
N GLU A 186 -4.25 -12.19 11.90
CA GLU A 186 -2.95 -12.70 12.29
C GLU A 186 -2.00 -11.56 12.72
N ALA A 187 -1.95 -10.46 11.96
CA ALA A 187 -1.13 -9.30 12.28
C ALA A 187 -1.51 -8.68 13.63
N GLN A 188 -2.81 -8.54 13.91
CA GLN A 188 -3.31 -8.04 15.20
C GLN A 188 -2.93 -8.96 16.38
N LYS A 189 -3.04 -10.28 16.21
CA LYS A 189 -2.62 -11.25 17.24
C LYS A 189 -1.12 -11.17 17.56
N GLU A 190 -0.32 -10.82 16.59
CA GLU A 190 1.13 -10.65 16.73
C GLU A 190 1.51 -9.22 17.22
N GLY A 191 0.52 -8.36 17.52
CA GLY A 191 0.73 -6.99 18.01
C GLY A 191 1.24 -6.02 16.94
N ILE A 192 0.97 -6.30 15.68
CA ILE A 192 1.30 -5.43 14.54
C ILE A 192 0.00 -4.80 14.05
N GLU A 193 -0.17 -3.51 14.36
CA GLU A 193 -1.30 -2.67 13.94
C GLU A 193 -0.95 -1.75 12.77
#